data_2a0d1427f0807e60dcffae5abb07b368
#
_entry.id   2a0d1427f0807e60dcffae5abb07b368
#
_cell.length_a   1.000
_cell.length_b   1.000
_cell.length_c   1.000
_cell.angle_alpha   90.00
_cell.angle_beta   90.00
_cell.angle_gamma   90.00
#
_symmetry.space_group_name_H-M   'P 1'
#
loop_
_entity.id
_entity.type
_entity.pdbx_description
1 polymer ?
#
loop_
_entity_poly.entity_id
_entity_poly.type
_entity_poly.pdbx_seq_one_letter_code
_entity_poly.pdbx_strand_id
1 'polypeptide(L)'
;MKLQDLEVIVTSPPAPGWGGRYWIFVKVTTDNGIVGIGECYASSVGPTTMSHVIHDVFDRHMEGQSPEDVELMFRRAYSSGFTQRPDLTVMGAFSGLEIACWDILGKARERPIWALLGGKMNDRIRAYSYLYPLAHHDINEFWGNAAQTAEAALAAVGNGYTAVKFDPAGPYTLRGGHMPAMTDINQSVKFCAAIREAVGSKADLLFGTHGQFSTAGAIRLGTALEPFSPLWFEEPIPPDNISEMAKVARAVTIPIATGERLTTKSEFAEVLRQGAASILQPALGRSGGIWETKKIAAIAEVYNVQLAPHLYAGPVEWAANVHLSVSIPNILIAETIETQFHKALIKNSIKVENGFIAAPQGPGLGIDFDEELAQANPYKDDGRHLHLQMQEAPCDYQNGNSFLGGAPPKI
;
A
#
# COMPACT_ATOMS: atom_id res chain seq x y z
N MET A 1 22.03 -3.45 23.86
CA MET A 1 21.40 -2.69 22.76
C MET A 1 19.95 -2.40 23.14
N LYS A 2 19.64 -1.14 23.40
CA LYS A 2 18.32 -0.66 23.81
C LYS A 2 17.94 0.54 22.93
N LEU A 3 16.69 0.68 22.61
CA LEU A 3 16.16 1.85 21.89
C LEU A 3 16.28 3.06 22.80
N GLN A 4 16.82 4.18 22.30
CA GLN A 4 17.14 5.36 23.12
C GLN A 4 16.53 6.62 22.55
N ASP A 5 16.74 6.94 21.28
CA ASP A 5 16.33 8.20 20.68
C ASP A 5 15.44 7.96 19.45
N LEU A 6 14.50 8.90 19.24
CA LEU A 6 13.60 8.93 18.09
C LEU A 6 13.63 10.30 17.42
N GLU A 7 13.81 10.29 16.10
CA GLU A 7 13.60 11.46 15.25
C GLU A 7 12.49 11.14 14.22
N VAL A 8 11.55 12.07 14.03
CA VAL A 8 10.48 11.95 13.04
C VAL A 8 10.71 12.97 11.93
N ILE A 9 10.78 12.51 10.68
CA ILE A 9 11.04 13.34 9.50
C ILE A 9 9.82 13.25 8.59
N VAL A 10 9.13 14.38 8.38
CA VAL A 10 7.98 14.47 7.48
C VAL A 10 8.42 15.10 6.18
N THR A 11 8.43 14.32 5.13
CA THR A 11 8.92 14.70 3.80
C THR A 11 7.77 14.79 2.81
N SER A 12 7.79 15.80 1.94
CA SER A 12 6.84 15.94 0.83
C SER A 12 7.50 15.57 -0.50
N PRO A 13 7.00 14.57 -1.22
CA PRO A 13 7.49 14.31 -2.56
C PRO A 13 7.16 15.47 -3.49
N PRO A 14 8.04 15.80 -4.47
CA PRO A 14 7.73 16.81 -5.47
C PRO A 14 6.56 16.38 -6.35
N ALA A 15 5.88 17.36 -6.95
CA ALA A 15 4.79 17.08 -7.88
C ALA A 15 5.22 16.09 -8.98
N PRO A 16 4.34 15.17 -9.40
CA PRO A 16 2.91 15.09 -9.07
C PRO A 16 2.57 14.39 -7.74
N GLY A 17 3.55 13.96 -6.95
CA GLY A 17 3.33 13.40 -5.61
C GLY A 17 2.83 11.96 -5.60
N TRP A 18 3.26 11.13 -6.56
CA TRP A 18 2.95 9.70 -6.55
C TRP A 18 3.51 9.03 -5.31
N GLY A 19 2.69 8.19 -4.65
CA GLY A 19 3.02 7.57 -3.37
C GLY A 19 2.55 8.38 -2.15
N GLY A 20 1.86 9.49 -2.35
CA GLY A 20 1.28 10.30 -1.28
C GLY A 20 1.76 11.75 -1.30
N ARG A 21 1.12 12.58 -0.50
CA ARG A 21 1.46 14.00 -0.34
C ARG A 21 2.63 14.23 0.62
N TYR A 22 2.81 13.30 1.52
CA TYR A 22 3.90 13.27 2.49
C TYR A 22 4.23 11.84 2.86
N TRP A 23 5.45 11.66 3.33
CA TRP A 23 5.93 10.42 3.95
C TRP A 23 6.46 10.73 5.33
N ILE A 24 6.25 9.83 6.28
CA ILE A 24 6.67 10.01 7.66
C ILE A 24 7.75 8.97 7.97
N PHE A 25 8.99 9.37 7.89
CA PHE A 25 10.12 8.53 8.26
C PHE A 25 10.39 8.64 9.75
N VAL A 26 10.80 7.55 10.34
CA VAL A 26 11.28 7.47 11.73
C VAL A 26 12.71 6.98 11.74
N LYS A 27 13.55 7.67 12.48
CA LYS A 27 14.94 7.31 12.73
C LYS A 27 15.07 6.96 14.20
N VAL A 28 15.37 5.72 14.49
CA VAL A 28 15.51 5.21 15.85
C VAL A 28 16.98 4.89 16.11
N THR A 29 17.51 5.41 17.20
CA THR A 29 18.91 5.20 17.61
C THR A 29 18.97 4.37 18.89
N THR A 30 19.89 3.44 18.95
CA THR A 30 20.14 2.60 20.13
C THR A 30 21.24 3.19 21.03
N ASP A 31 21.27 2.74 22.28
CA ASP A 31 22.28 3.11 23.30
C ASP A 31 23.74 2.82 22.89
N ASN A 32 23.95 1.96 21.89
CA ASN A 32 25.27 1.66 21.32
C ASN A 32 25.47 2.26 19.91
N GLY A 33 24.62 3.21 19.50
CA GLY A 33 24.79 4.03 18.30
C GLY A 33 24.33 3.39 16.98
N ILE A 34 23.66 2.23 17.00
CA ILE A 34 23.09 1.68 15.77
C ILE A 34 21.80 2.43 15.45
N VAL A 35 21.67 2.85 14.18
CA VAL A 35 20.52 3.61 13.68
C VAL A 35 19.69 2.76 12.74
N GLY A 36 18.38 2.70 12.98
CA GLY A 36 17.39 2.12 12.08
C GLY A 36 16.45 3.15 11.51
N ILE A 37 15.99 2.91 10.29
CA ILE A 37 15.02 3.73 9.58
C ILE A 37 13.74 2.94 9.38
N GLY A 38 12.59 3.59 9.59
CA GLY A 38 11.26 3.05 9.30
C GLY A 38 10.37 4.09 8.64
N GLU A 39 9.20 3.68 8.23
CA GLU A 39 8.20 4.56 7.64
C GLU A 39 6.83 4.26 8.19
N CYS A 40 6.16 5.30 8.71
CA CYS A 40 4.83 5.25 9.28
C CYS A 40 3.80 5.73 8.27
N TYR A 41 2.68 5.05 8.20
CA TYR A 41 1.59 5.47 7.36
C TYR A 41 0.51 6.21 8.17
N ALA A 42 0.23 7.45 7.82
CA ALA A 42 -0.86 8.21 8.42
C ALA A 42 -2.11 8.12 7.53
N SER A 43 -3.21 7.65 8.09
CA SER A 43 -4.47 7.51 7.35
C SER A 43 -5.65 8.27 7.96
N SER A 44 -5.71 8.37 9.29
CA SER A 44 -6.85 8.97 9.99
C SER A 44 -6.59 10.38 10.49
N VAL A 45 -5.33 10.81 10.55
CA VAL A 45 -4.89 12.12 11.05
C VAL A 45 -3.81 12.69 10.15
N GLY A 46 -3.62 14.01 10.18
CA GLY A 46 -2.52 14.66 9.45
C GLY A 46 -1.14 14.35 10.06
N PRO A 47 -0.05 14.64 9.33
CA PRO A 47 1.30 14.21 9.71
C PRO A 47 1.80 14.86 11.00
N THR A 48 1.40 16.08 11.31
CA THR A 48 1.74 16.75 12.57
C THR A 48 1.17 15.99 13.78
N THR A 49 -0.11 15.62 13.73
CA THR A 49 -0.74 14.83 14.79
C THR A 49 -0.13 13.43 14.85
N MET A 50 0.11 12.82 13.68
CA MET A 50 0.75 11.51 13.61
C MET A 50 2.14 11.49 14.21
N SER A 51 2.93 12.55 14.03
CA SER A 51 4.25 12.66 14.67
C SER A 51 4.15 12.64 16.20
N HIS A 52 3.15 13.29 16.78
CA HIS A 52 2.90 13.21 18.24
C HIS A 52 2.47 11.79 18.66
N VAL A 53 1.64 11.11 17.87
CA VAL A 53 1.26 9.72 18.17
C VAL A 53 2.48 8.80 18.10
N ILE A 54 3.38 9.00 17.14
CA ILE A 54 4.62 8.22 17.00
C ILE A 54 5.50 8.38 18.24
N HIS A 55 5.72 9.62 18.72
CA HIS A 55 6.46 9.86 19.96
C HIS A 55 5.78 9.21 21.16
N ASP A 56 4.46 9.37 21.31
CA ASP A 56 3.71 8.78 22.42
C ASP A 56 3.81 7.23 22.44
N VAL A 57 3.76 6.59 21.28
CA VAL A 57 3.92 5.13 21.15
C VAL A 57 5.36 4.72 21.51
N PHE A 58 6.36 5.46 21.02
CA PHE A 58 7.76 5.17 21.30
C PHE A 58 8.06 5.32 22.79
N ASP A 59 7.77 6.46 23.38
CA ASP A 59 8.10 6.82 24.77
C ASP A 59 7.47 5.83 25.76
N ARG A 60 6.22 5.43 25.53
CA ARG A 60 5.51 4.54 26.45
C ARG A 60 5.78 3.06 26.27
N HIS A 61 6.14 2.63 25.07
CA HIS A 61 6.14 1.19 24.76
C HIS A 61 7.48 0.66 24.25
N MET A 62 8.36 1.51 23.75
CA MET A 62 9.56 1.09 23.03
C MET A 62 10.85 1.64 23.62
N GLU A 63 10.89 2.86 24.16
CA GLU A 63 12.07 3.44 24.78
C GLU A 63 12.64 2.49 25.86
N GLY A 64 13.96 2.30 25.84
CA GLY A 64 14.67 1.42 26.78
C GLY A 64 14.46 -0.08 26.54
N GLN A 65 13.61 -0.50 25.57
CA GLN A 65 13.44 -1.91 25.21
C GLN A 65 14.52 -2.38 24.24
N SER A 66 14.71 -3.69 24.16
CA SER A 66 15.55 -4.28 23.11
C SER A 66 14.79 -4.25 21.77
N PRO A 67 15.45 -3.89 20.65
CA PRO A 67 14.83 -4.04 19.34
C PRO A 67 14.52 -5.51 18.97
N GLU A 68 15.02 -6.50 19.71
CA GLU A 68 14.69 -7.91 19.55
C GLU A 68 13.26 -8.25 20.07
N ASP A 69 12.72 -7.43 20.96
CA ASP A 69 11.44 -7.66 21.64
C ASP A 69 10.22 -7.11 20.85
N VAL A 70 10.24 -7.20 19.51
CA VAL A 70 9.18 -6.63 18.66
C VAL A 70 7.79 -7.15 19.01
N GLU A 71 7.65 -8.44 19.36
CA GLU A 71 6.35 -8.99 19.79
C GLU A 71 5.88 -8.40 21.11
N LEU A 72 6.77 -8.22 22.08
CA LEU A 72 6.43 -7.62 23.37
C LEU A 72 6.00 -6.15 23.18
N MET A 73 6.76 -5.40 22.39
CA MET A 73 6.43 -3.99 22.08
C MET A 73 5.09 -3.88 21.34
N PHE A 74 4.84 -4.76 20.35
CA PHE A 74 3.54 -4.86 19.69
C PHE A 74 2.41 -5.08 20.69
N ARG A 75 2.57 -6.05 21.60
CA ARG A 75 1.53 -6.36 22.61
C ARG A 75 1.27 -5.18 23.54
N ARG A 76 2.31 -4.45 23.94
CA ARG A 76 2.16 -3.24 24.77
C ARG A 76 1.40 -2.15 24.05
N ALA A 77 1.77 -1.84 22.79
CA ALA A 77 1.08 -0.83 21.99
C ALA A 77 -0.38 -1.21 21.69
N TYR A 78 -0.62 -2.46 21.28
CA TYR A 78 -1.95 -2.98 20.97
C TYR A 78 -2.89 -3.03 22.19
N SER A 79 -2.35 -3.33 23.38
CA SER A 79 -3.13 -3.47 24.60
C SER A 79 -3.25 -2.18 25.41
N SER A 80 -2.63 -1.10 24.93
CA SER A 80 -2.65 0.20 25.62
C SER A 80 -4.07 0.70 25.83
N GLY A 81 -4.32 1.31 26.98
CA GLY A 81 -5.60 1.94 27.30
C GLY A 81 -6.81 1.02 27.33
N PHE A 82 -6.65 -0.28 27.56
CA PHE A 82 -7.72 -1.28 27.56
C PHE A 82 -8.42 -1.49 26.19
N THR A 83 -7.93 -0.92 25.12
CA THR A 83 -8.62 -1.04 23.83
C THR A 83 -8.56 -2.46 23.29
N GLN A 84 -7.39 -3.09 23.25
CA GLN A 84 -7.15 -4.46 22.75
C GLN A 84 -7.91 -4.75 21.44
N ARG A 85 -7.94 -3.76 20.58
CA ARG A 85 -8.60 -3.80 19.26
C ARG A 85 -7.68 -3.24 18.20
N PRO A 86 -7.86 -3.65 16.96
CA PRO A 86 -7.21 -2.99 15.84
C PRO A 86 -7.48 -1.47 15.85
N ASP A 87 -6.42 -0.68 15.79
CA ASP A 87 -6.47 0.78 15.71
C ASP A 87 -5.48 1.21 14.64
N LEU A 88 -6.00 1.72 13.54
CA LEU A 88 -5.22 2.04 12.35
C LEU A 88 -4.18 3.14 12.61
N THR A 89 -4.47 4.09 13.51
CA THR A 89 -3.56 5.18 13.84
C THR A 89 -2.39 4.70 14.70
N VAL A 90 -2.70 3.98 15.79
CA VAL A 90 -1.67 3.42 16.68
C VAL A 90 -0.81 2.39 15.95
N MET A 91 -1.44 1.54 15.15
CA MET A 91 -0.68 0.53 14.38
C MET A 91 0.12 1.15 13.26
N GLY A 92 -0.33 2.25 12.65
CA GLY A 92 0.47 3.03 11.69
C GLY A 92 1.73 3.62 12.32
N ALA A 93 1.63 4.16 13.53
CA ALA A 93 2.80 4.63 14.28
C ALA A 93 3.74 3.47 14.65
N PHE A 94 3.19 2.41 15.22
CA PHE A 94 3.97 1.24 15.64
C PHE A 94 4.66 0.55 14.45
N SER A 95 4.00 0.47 13.29
CA SER A 95 4.53 -0.20 12.10
C SER A 95 5.87 0.38 11.65
N GLY A 96 5.98 1.70 11.54
CA GLY A 96 7.25 2.34 11.15
C GLY A 96 8.34 2.17 12.19
N LEU A 97 7.98 2.27 13.46
CA LEU A 97 8.93 2.04 14.56
C LEU A 97 9.43 0.58 14.59
N GLU A 98 8.56 -0.38 14.29
CA GLU A 98 8.88 -1.80 14.19
C GLU A 98 9.78 -2.10 12.98
N ILE A 99 9.52 -1.48 11.82
CA ILE A 99 10.40 -1.56 10.64
C ILE A 99 11.80 -1.05 11.01
N ALA A 100 11.91 0.07 11.74
CA ALA A 100 13.21 0.58 12.21
C ALA A 100 13.92 -0.42 13.16
N CYS A 101 13.18 -1.14 14.02
CA CYS A 101 13.76 -2.20 14.85
C CYS A 101 14.35 -3.33 14.01
N TRP A 102 13.65 -3.78 12.96
CA TRP A 102 14.20 -4.80 12.06
C TRP A 102 15.44 -4.31 11.30
N ASP A 103 15.47 -3.04 10.92
CA ASP A 103 16.64 -2.42 10.29
C ASP A 103 17.84 -2.42 11.25
N ILE A 104 17.63 -2.02 12.52
CA ILE A 104 18.64 -2.12 13.58
C ILE A 104 19.14 -3.56 13.74
N LEU A 105 18.22 -4.52 13.85
CA LEU A 105 18.58 -5.93 14.05
C LEU A 105 19.42 -6.47 12.88
N GLY A 106 19.01 -6.15 11.66
CA GLY A 106 19.73 -6.54 10.46
C GLY A 106 21.12 -5.94 10.41
N LYS A 107 21.28 -4.67 10.74
CA LYS A 107 22.58 -3.98 10.84
C LYS A 107 23.45 -4.57 11.95
N ALA A 108 22.90 -4.78 13.14
CA ALA A 108 23.60 -5.38 14.27
C ALA A 108 24.10 -6.83 14.01
N ARG A 109 23.40 -7.56 13.16
CA ARG A 109 23.72 -8.95 12.78
C ARG A 109 24.44 -9.06 11.45
N GLU A 110 24.70 -7.94 10.77
CA GLU A 110 25.25 -7.89 9.41
C GLU A 110 24.49 -8.78 8.42
N ARG A 111 23.16 -8.79 8.52
CA ARG A 111 22.25 -9.60 7.71
C ARG A 111 21.10 -8.77 7.15
N PRO A 112 20.62 -9.06 5.93
CA PRO A 112 19.37 -8.51 5.43
C PRO A 112 18.19 -9.03 6.26
N ILE A 113 17.14 -8.23 6.37
CA ILE A 113 15.94 -8.58 7.18
C ILE A 113 15.35 -9.91 6.77
N TRP A 114 15.22 -10.21 5.46
CA TRP A 114 14.67 -11.48 5.00
C TRP A 114 15.44 -12.71 5.56
N ALA A 115 16.74 -12.58 5.81
CA ALA A 115 17.53 -13.66 6.40
C ALA A 115 17.17 -13.92 7.88
N LEU A 116 16.72 -12.88 8.59
CA LEU A 116 16.26 -12.99 9.98
C LEU A 116 14.80 -13.49 10.07
N LEU A 117 14.03 -13.35 8.99
CA LEU A 117 12.65 -13.80 8.89
C LEU A 117 12.49 -15.29 8.50
N GLY A 118 13.56 -16.06 8.53
CA GLY A 118 13.52 -17.49 8.21
C GLY A 118 14.19 -17.83 6.87
N GLY A 119 14.78 -16.83 6.21
CA GLY A 119 15.53 -17.02 4.98
C GLY A 119 14.72 -16.68 3.72
N LYS A 120 15.37 -16.91 2.60
CA LYS A 120 14.86 -16.52 1.28
C LYS A 120 14.08 -17.67 0.65
N MET A 121 12.80 -17.42 0.37
CA MET A 121 11.92 -18.31 -0.41
C MET A 121 11.97 -17.97 -1.91
N ASN A 122 12.14 -16.68 -2.23
CA ASN A 122 12.12 -16.18 -3.59
C ASN A 122 13.38 -15.37 -3.88
N ASP A 123 14.09 -15.66 -4.98
CA ASP A 123 15.29 -14.91 -5.39
C ASP A 123 14.92 -13.52 -5.94
N ARG A 124 13.75 -13.44 -6.54
CA ARG A 124 13.16 -12.23 -7.10
C ARG A 124 11.65 -12.27 -6.99
N ILE A 125 11.03 -11.12 -6.85
CA ILE A 125 9.59 -10.96 -6.71
C ILE A 125 9.04 -10.34 -7.99
N ARG A 126 7.98 -10.93 -8.55
CA ARG A 126 7.20 -10.33 -9.62
C ARG A 126 6.64 -8.99 -9.15
N ALA A 127 6.75 -7.95 -9.97
CA ALA A 127 6.26 -6.61 -9.64
C ALA A 127 5.14 -6.19 -10.60
N TYR A 128 4.27 -5.28 -10.13
CA TYR A 128 3.33 -4.59 -10.99
C TYR A 128 3.49 -3.08 -10.89
N SER A 129 3.09 -2.41 -11.97
CA SER A 129 3.04 -0.96 -12.03
C SER A 129 1.59 -0.48 -11.99
N TYR A 130 1.32 0.53 -11.17
CA TYR A 130 0.13 1.36 -11.36
C TYR A 130 0.33 2.19 -12.63
N LEU A 131 -0.73 2.37 -13.43
CA LEU A 131 -0.63 3.12 -14.67
C LEU A 131 -0.72 4.62 -14.40
N TYR A 132 0.40 5.29 -14.58
CA TYR A 132 0.53 6.74 -14.50
C TYR A 132 0.69 7.35 -15.89
N PRO A 133 0.35 8.65 -16.07
CA PRO A 133 0.56 9.32 -17.34
C PRO A 133 2.02 9.30 -17.77
N LEU A 134 2.26 9.04 -19.05
CA LEU A 134 3.57 9.20 -19.67
C LEU A 134 3.92 10.69 -19.82
N ALA A 135 5.19 11.02 -20.05
CA ALA A 135 5.66 12.40 -20.08
C ALA A 135 4.96 13.30 -21.10
N HIS A 136 4.40 12.74 -22.17
CA HIS A 136 3.67 13.47 -23.21
C HIS A 136 2.16 13.49 -23.01
N HIS A 137 1.63 12.79 -21.97
CA HIS A 137 0.21 12.81 -21.67
C HIS A 137 -0.16 14.04 -20.83
N ASP A 138 -1.35 14.60 -21.07
CA ASP A 138 -1.93 15.57 -20.14
C ASP A 138 -2.46 14.82 -18.91
N ILE A 139 -1.94 15.19 -17.75
CA ILE A 139 -2.30 14.56 -16.48
C ILE A 139 -3.80 14.69 -16.14
N ASN A 140 -4.46 15.77 -16.59
CA ASN A 140 -5.88 16.01 -16.30
C ASN A 140 -6.79 15.16 -17.21
N GLU A 141 -6.32 14.82 -18.42
CA GLU A 141 -7.09 14.00 -19.37
C GLU A 141 -6.86 12.50 -19.18
N PHE A 142 -5.67 12.11 -18.73
CA PHE A 142 -5.21 10.72 -18.65
C PHE A 142 -6.22 9.81 -17.92
N TRP A 143 -6.72 10.25 -16.78
CA TRP A 143 -7.58 9.43 -15.92
C TRP A 143 -8.96 9.15 -16.53
N GLY A 144 -9.40 9.94 -17.48
CA GLY A 144 -10.63 9.75 -18.25
C GLY A 144 -10.41 9.12 -19.63
N ASN A 145 -9.16 8.85 -20.01
CA ASN A 145 -8.77 8.50 -21.38
C ASN A 145 -8.23 7.06 -21.49
N ALA A 146 -9.11 6.14 -21.86
CA ALA A 146 -8.76 4.72 -21.99
C ALA A 146 -7.64 4.46 -23.01
N ALA A 147 -7.51 5.28 -24.06
CA ALA A 147 -6.46 5.12 -25.06
C ALA A 147 -5.08 5.48 -24.49
N GLN A 148 -4.97 6.59 -23.76
CA GLN A 148 -3.73 6.98 -23.10
C GLN A 148 -3.34 5.97 -22.00
N THR A 149 -4.32 5.44 -21.27
CA THR A 149 -4.08 4.39 -20.28
C THR A 149 -3.61 3.09 -20.91
N ALA A 150 -4.16 2.70 -22.07
CA ALA A 150 -3.70 1.56 -22.84
C ALA A 150 -2.26 1.76 -23.36
N GLU A 151 -1.91 2.96 -23.78
CA GLU A 151 -0.53 3.31 -24.17
C GLU A 151 0.44 3.20 -22.98
N ALA A 152 0.06 3.70 -21.81
CA ALA A 152 0.84 3.53 -20.59
C ALA A 152 1.01 2.05 -20.20
N ALA A 153 -0.02 1.23 -20.41
CA ALA A 153 0.07 -0.22 -20.21
C ALA A 153 1.06 -0.88 -21.17
N LEU A 154 1.08 -0.50 -22.45
CA LEU A 154 2.08 -0.97 -23.40
C LEU A 154 3.50 -0.56 -23.00
N ALA A 155 3.68 0.66 -22.52
CA ALA A 155 4.97 1.13 -22.01
C ALA A 155 5.43 0.32 -20.79
N ALA A 156 4.52 0.03 -19.85
CA ALA A 156 4.82 -0.83 -18.70
C ALA A 156 5.24 -2.24 -19.14
N VAL A 157 4.52 -2.84 -20.08
CA VAL A 157 4.89 -4.16 -20.67
C VAL A 157 6.24 -4.08 -21.39
N GLY A 158 6.51 -2.99 -22.10
CA GLY A 158 7.81 -2.73 -22.73
C GLY A 158 8.98 -2.67 -21.73
N ASN A 159 8.71 -2.24 -20.50
CA ASN A 159 9.66 -2.24 -19.38
C ASN A 159 9.71 -3.59 -18.62
N GLY A 160 9.02 -4.63 -19.13
CA GLY A 160 9.04 -5.98 -18.59
C GLY A 160 7.99 -6.27 -17.53
N TYR A 161 7.11 -5.33 -17.20
CA TYR A 161 5.99 -5.63 -16.29
C TYR A 161 5.01 -6.59 -16.95
N THR A 162 4.55 -7.54 -16.16
CA THR A 162 3.55 -8.54 -16.59
C THR A 162 2.20 -8.37 -15.89
N ALA A 163 2.03 -7.28 -15.16
CA ALA A 163 0.77 -6.88 -14.55
C ALA A 163 0.71 -5.35 -14.44
N VAL A 164 -0.48 -4.80 -14.62
CA VAL A 164 -0.74 -3.35 -14.58
C VAL A 164 -1.99 -3.06 -13.77
N LYS A 165 -1.91 -2.07 -12.84
CA LYS A 165 -3.03 -1.63 -12.01
C LYS A 165 -3.59 -0.32 -12.52
N PHE A 166 -4.90 -0.21 -12.53
CA PHE A 166 -5.64 0.99 -12.94
C PHE A 166 -6.99 1.06 -12.21
N ASP A 167 -7.54 2.27 -12.09
CA ASP A 167 -8.72 2.55 -11.29
C ASP A 167 -9.71 3.46 -12.04
N PRO A 168 -10.49 2.93 -12.99
CA PRO A 168 -11.48 3.69 -13.75
C PRO A 168 -12.91 3.57 -13.16
N ALA A 169 -13.02 3.38 -11.86
CA ALA A 169 -14.27 2.93 -11.26
C ALA A 169 -15.29 4.05 -10.93
N GLY A 170 -14.95 5.31 -11.19
CA GLY A 170 -15.81 6.44 -10.91
C GLY A 170 -15.61 7.08 -9.52
N PRO A 171 -16.47 8.00 -9.09
CA PRO A 171 -16.19 8.87 -7.96
C PRO A 171 -16.26 8.16 -6.61
N TYR A 172 -15.43 8.62 -5.69
CA TYR A 172 -15.56 8.37 -4.26
C TYR A 172 -16.55 9.38 -3.65
N THR A 173 -17.29 8.97 -2.63
CA THR A 173 -18.26 9.83 -1.96
C THR A 173 -18.15 9.75 -0.46
N LEU A 174 -18.50 10.87 0.22
CA LEU A 174 -18.61 10.91 1.69
C LEU A 174 -19.78 10.05 2.22
N ARG A 175 -20.67 9.60 1.34
CA ARG A 175 -21.88 8.84 1.72
C ARG A 175 -21.64 7.32 1.81
N GLY A 176 -20.39 6.88 1.67
CA GLY A 176 -20.06 5.45 1.65
C GLY A 176 -20.38 4.78 0.32
N GLY A 177 -20.59 3.47 0.36
CA GLY A 177 -20.82 2.69 -0.83
C GLY A 177 -22.09 3.05 -1.60
N HIS A 178 -21.98 3.22 -2.91
CA HIS A 178 -23.09 3.60 -3.79
C HIS A 178 -23.29 2.64 -4.96
N MET A 179 -24.44 2.75 -5.62
CA MET A 179 -24.70 2.05 -6.87
C MET A 179 -24.03 2.81 -8.03
N PRO A 180 -23.11 2.18 -8.82
CA PRO A 180 -22.52 2.85 -9.98
C PRO A 180 -23.59 3.12 -11.05
N ALA A 181 -23.49 4.27 -11.70
CA ALA A 181 -24.31 4.57 -12.86
C ALA A 181 -23.86 3.75 -14.08
N MET A 182 -24.71 3.63 -15.08
CA MET A 182 -24.34 2.94 -16.34
C MET A 182 -23.14 3.60 -17.04
N THR A 183 -23.03 4.93 -16.91
CA THR A 183 -21.87 5.68 -17.45
C THR A 183 -20.57 5.24 -16.82
N ASP A 184 -20.51 5.01 -15.50
CA ASP A 184 -19.31 4.55 -14.79
C ASP A 184 -18.96 3.12 -15.16
N ILE A 185 -19.99 2.24 -15.21
CA ILE A 185 -19.80 0.86 -15.64
C ILE A 185 -19.25 0.83 -17.08
N ASN A 186 -19.82 1.60 -18.00
CA ASN A 186 -19.36 1.69 -19.37
C ASN A 186 -17.93 2.24 -19.47
N GLN A 187 -17.57 3.20 -18.62
CA GLN A 187 -16.20 3.73 -18.55
C GLN A 187 -15.23 2.65 -18.08
N SER A 188 -15.55 1.94 -17.01
CA SER A 188 -14.74 0.83 -16.50
C SER A 188 -14.53 -0.27 -17.56
N VAL A 189 -15.61 -0.66 -18.24
CA VAL A 189 -15.58 -1.63 -19.35
C VAL A 189 -14.69 -1.13 -20.49
N LYS A 190 -14.85 0.15 -20.88
CA LYS A 190 -14.02 0.77 -21.94
C LYS A 190 -12.53 0.73 -21.62
N PHE A 191 -12.14 1.03 -20.37
CA PHE A 191 -10.75 0.95 -19.93
C PHE A 191 -10.22 -0.49 -19.98
N CYS A 192 -10.96 -1.44 -19.39
CA CYS A 192 -10.56 -2.84 -19.41
C CYS A 192 -10.43 -3.37 -20.85
N ALA A 193 -11.36 -3.03 -21.74
CA ALA A 193 -11.30 -3.42 -23.15
C ALA A 193 -10.04 -2.86 -23.85
N ALA A 194 -9.80 -1.55 -23.72
CA ALA A 194 -8.67 -0.89 -24.36
C ALA A 194 -7.32 -1.43 -23.86
N ILE A 195 -7.17 -1.62 -22.55
CA ILE A 195 -5.93 -2.14 -21.97
C ILE A 195 -5.76 -3.62 -22.39
N ARG A 196 -6.81 -4.45 -22.29
CA ARG A 196 -6.73 -5.86 -22.68
C ARG A 196 -6.43 -6.03 -24.17
N GLU A 197 -7.00 -5.22 -25.05
CA GLU A 197 -6.69 -5.21 -26.48
C GLU A 197 -5.22 -4.85 -26.72
N ALA A 198 -4.70 -3.84 -26.02
CA ALA A 198 -3.33 -3.38 -26.17
C ALA A 198 -2.30 -4.40 -25.66
N VAL A 199 -2.48 -4.94 -24.46
CA VAL A 199 -1.46 -5.81 -23.83
C VAL A 199 -1.68 -7.31 -24.13
N GLY A 200 -2.87 -7.70 -24.58
CA GLY A 200 -3.22 -9.11 -24.82
C GLY A 200 -3.03 -9.97 -23.57
N SER A 201 -2.37 -11.11 -23.72
CA SER A 201 -2.01 -12.03 -22.63
C SER A 201 -0.65 -11.71 -21.98
N LYS A 202 0.01 -10.63 -22.38
CA LYS A 202 1.35 -10.28 -21.85
C LYS A 202 1.30 -9.70 -20.45
N ALA A 203 0.15 -9.17 -20.02
CA ALA A 203 -0.01 -8.62 -18.68
C ALA A 203 -1.37 -8.96 -18.07
N ASP A 204 -1.38 -9.21 -16.78
CA ASP A 204 -2.58 -9.27 -15.96
C ASP A 204 -3.13 -7.86 -15.72
N LEU A 205 -4.46 -7.76 -15.69
CA LEU A 205 -5.18 -6.53 -15.37
C LEU A 205 -5.55 -6.55 -13.87
N LEU A 206 -5.14 -5.52 -13.16
CA LEU A 206 -5.41 -5.35 -11.74
C LEU A 206 -6.41 -4.19 -11.60
N PHE A 207 -7.67 -4.53 -11.36
CA PHE A 207 -8.72 -3.52 -11.29
C PHE A 207 -8.81 -2.96 -9.87
N GLY A 208 -8.39 -1.70 -9.70
CA GLY A 208 -8.39 -0.98 -8.44
C GLY A 208 -9.73 -0.30 -8.17
N THR A 209 -10.16 -0.41 -6.92
CA THR A 209 -11.18 0.47 -6.31
C THR A 209 -10.80 0.70 -4.85
N HIS A 210 -11.51 1.59 -4.17
CA HIS A 210 -11.20 1.92 -2.77
C HIS A 210 -12.49 1.98 -1.94
N GLY A 211 -13.35 0.96 -2.05
CA GLY A 211 -14.56 0.87 -1.26
C GLY A 211 -15.67 1.81 -1.70
N GLN A 212 -15.81 2.05 -3.00
CA GLN A 212 -16.77 3.02 -3.53
C GLN A 212 -18.20 2.50 -3.58
N PHE A 213 -18.40 1.18 -3.68
CA PHE A 213 -19.69 0.65 -4.08
C PHE A 213 -20.50 0.03 -2.94
N SER A 214 -21.81 0.01 -3.10
CA SER A 214 -22.67 -0.89 -2.35
C SER A 214 -22.44 -2.34 -2.81
N THR A 215 -22.82 -3.32 -2.00
CA THR A 215 -22.70 -4.74 -2.34
C THR A 215 -23.31 -5.05 -3.72
N ALA A 216 -24.52 -4.57 -3.99
CA ALA A 216 -25.18 -4.77 -5.27
C ALA A 216 -24.47 -4.03 -6.41
N GLY A 217 -23.94 -2.83 -6.13
CA GLY A 217 -23.16 -2.05 -7.10
C GLY A 217 -21.86 -2.73 -7.49
N ALA A 218 -21.14 -3.26 -6.52
CA ALA A 218 -19.92 -4.01 -6.73
C ALA A 218 -20.14 -5.28 -7.56
N ILE A 219 -21.21 -6.05 -7.27
CA ILE A 219 -21.59 -7.24 -8.05
C ILE A 219 -21.90 -6.84 -9.49
N ARG A 220 -22.70 -5.78 -9.68
CA ARG A 220 -23.06 -5.30 -11.02
C ARG A 220 -21.84 -4.89 -11.84
N LEU A 221 -20.90 -4.15 -11.25
CA LEU A 221 -19.66 -3.76 -11.92
C LEU A 221 -18.78 -4.98 -12.17
N GLY A 222 -18.53 -5.81 -11.16
CA GLY A 222 -17.69 -7.01 -11.28
C GLY A 222 -18.16 -7.93 -12.40
N THR A 223 -19.47 -8.19 -12.48
CA THR A 223 -20.06 -8.99 -13.59
C THR A 223 -19.78 -8.37 -14.96
N ALA A 224 -19.81 -7.04 -15.08
CA ALA A 224 -19.52 -6.39 -16.36
C ALA A 224 -18.03 -6.47 -16.73
N LEU A 225 -17.13 -6.67 -15.76
CA LEU A 225 -15.68 -6.78 -15.98
C LEU A 225 -15.19 -8.22 -16.21
N GLU A 226 -15.97 -9.24 -15.87
CA GLU A 226 -15.59 -10.65 -16.03
C GLU A 226 -15.05 -11.00 -17.42
N PRO A 227 -15.61 -10.50 -18.55
CA PRO A 227 -15.11 -10.80 -19.89
C PRO A 227 -13.63 -10.42 -20.12
N PHE A 228 -13.07 -9.52 -19.33
CA PHE A 228 -11.69 -9.05 -19.45
C PHE A 228 -10.73 -9.83 -18.55
N SER A 229 -11.24 -10.75 -17.73
CA SER A 229 -10.45 -11.60 -16.82
C SER A 229 -9.42 -10.83 -16.00
N PRO A 230 -9.82 -9.84 -15.19
CA PRO A 230 -8.89 -9.20 -14.26
C PRO A 230 -8.34 -10.23 -13.26
N LEU A 231 -7.05 -10.09 -12.89
CA LEU A 231 -6.44 -10.91 -11.84
C LEU A 231 -7.10 -10.69 -10.49
N TRP A 232 -7.55 -9.45 -10.24
CA TRP A 232 -8.38 -9.13 -9.08
C TRP A 232 -9.31 -7.93 -9.30
N PHE A 233 -10.31 -7.86 -8.45
CA PHE A 233 -11.15 -6.71 -8.19
C PHE A 233 -10.89 -6.26 -6.75
N GLU A 234 -10.19 -5.12 -6.58
CA GLU A 234 -9.69 -4.65 -5.29
C GLU A 234 -10.74 -3.84 -4.57
N GLU A 235 -10.92 -4.10 -3.28
CA GLU A 235 -11.79 -3.38 -2.33
C GLU A 235 -13.10 -2.83 -2.94
N PRO A 236 -13.93 -3.68 -3.54
CA PRO A 236 -15.13 -3.21 -4.26
C PRO A 236 -16.14 -2.47 -3.36
N ILE A 237 -16.15 -2.77 -2.07
CA ILE A 237 -16.99 -2.13 -1.05
C ILE A 237 -16.15 -1.63 0.12
N PRO A 238 -16.67 -0.72 0.99
CA PRO A 238 -15.96 -0.31 2.20
C PRO A 238 -15.48 -1.52 3.03
N PRO A 239 -14.27 -1.45 3.61
CA PRO A 239 -13.63 -2.60 4.28
C PRO A 239 -14.22 -2.95 5.65
N ASP A 240 -15.08 -2.11 6.20
CA ASP A 240 -15.68 -2.26 7.52
C ASP A 240 -16.75 -3.36 7.61
N ASN A 241 -17.25 -3.85 6.47
CA ASN A 241 -18.25 -4.91 6.43
C ASN A 241 -17.77 -6.14 5.65
N ILE A 242 -17.01 -6.98 6.33
CA ILE A 242 -16.42 -8.19 5.74
C ILE A 242 -17.49 -9.19 5.26
N SER A 243 -18.64 -9.26 5.93
CA SER A 243 -19.73 -10.17 5.51
C SER A 243 -20.35 -9.74 4.16
N GLU A 244 -20.45 -8.45 3.90
CA GLU A 244 -20.90 -7.94 2.61
C GLU A 244 -19.84 -8.13 1.53
N MET A 245 -18.55 -7.94 1.85
CA MET A 245 -17.44 -8.27 0.94
C MET A 245 -17.49 -9.75 0.53
N ALA A 246 -17.77 -10.64 1.48
CA ALA A 246 -17.93 -12.07 1.20
C ALA A 246 -19.12 -12.39 0.28
N LYS A 247 -20.18 -11.57 0.27
CA LYS A 247 -21.27 -11.70 -0.71
C LYS A 247 -20.80 -11.32 -2.12
N VAL A 248 -20.01 -10.25 -2.24
CA VAL A 248 -19.40 -9.88 -3.54
C VAL A 248 -18.51 -11.01 -4.03
N ALA A 249 -17.60 -11.50 -3.19
CA ALA A 249 -16.66 -12.58 -3.53
C ALA A 249 -17.35 -13.87 -4.00
N ARG A 250 -18.55 -14.17 -3.50
CA ARG A 250 -19.33 -15.34 -3.96
C ARG A 250 -20.14 -15.09 -5.22
N ALA A 251 -20.40 -13.84 -5.57
CA ALA A 251 -21.28 -13.47 -6.67
C ALA A 251 -20.55 -13.17 -7.99
N VAL A 252 -19.25 -12.85 -7.93
CA VAL A 252 -18.42 -12.57 -9.11
C VAL A 252 -17.34 -13.62 -9.25
N THR A 253 -16.91 -13.88 -10.49
CA THR A 253 -15.82 -14.85 -10.77
C THR A 253 -14.44 -14.23 -10.65
N ILE A 254 -14.33 -12.91 -10.66
CA ILE A 254 -13.07 -12.19 -10.47
C ILE A 254 -12.63 -12.33 -9.00
N PRO A 255 -11.38 -12.76 -8.72
CA PRO A 255 -10.86 -12.82 -7.36
C PRO A 255 -10.95 -11.46 -6.66
N ILE A 256 -11.42 -11.42 -5.43
CA ILE A 256 -11.43 -10.20 -4.63
C ILE A 256 -10.08 -10.05 -3.92
N ALA A 257 -9.52 -8.85 -3.96
CA ALA A 257 -8.36 -8.44 -3.18
C ALA A 257 -8.77 -7.38 -2.16
N THR A 258 -8.21 -7.43 -0.95
CA THR A 258 -8.46 -6.42 0.09
C THR A 258 -7.36 -6.43 1.14
N GLY A 259 -7.24 -5.33 1.90
CA GLY A 259 -6.37 -5.31 3.07
C GLY A 259 -5.59 -4.03 3.30
N GLU A 260 -5.51 -3.11 2.34
CA GLU A 260 -4.74 -1.87 2.50
C GLU A 260 -5.23 -0.99 3.66
N ARG A 261 -6.51 -1.11 4.04
CA ARG A 261 -7.18 -0.37 5.11
C ARG A 261 -7.48 -1.22 6.35
N LEU A 262 -6.94 -2.45 6.40
CA LEU A 262 -7.01 -3.33 7.56
C LEU A 262 -5.71 -3.32 8.35
N THR A 263 -5.80 -3.63 9.63
CA THR A 263 -4.63 -3.73 10.50
C THR A 263 -4.69 -4.98 11.36
N THR A 264 -3.54 -5.49 11.75
CA THR A 264 -3.33 -6.69 12.55
C THR A 264 -3.90 -7.99 11.97
N LYS A 265 -3.29 -9.09 12.34
CA LYS A 265 -3.74 -10.44 11.95
C LYS A 265 -5.21 -10.75 12.30
N SER A 266 -5.79 -10.03 13.26
CA SER A 266 -7.17 -10.30 13.70
C SER A 266 -8.19 -9.92 12.64
N GLU A 267 -8.03 -8.76 11.97
CA GLU A 267 -8.92 -8.34 10.88
C GLU A 267 -8.71 -9.21 9.63
N PHE A 268 -7.46 -9.54 9.30
CA PHE A 268 -7.17 -10.43 8.17
C PHE A 268 -7.69 -11.85 8.38
N ALA A 269 -7.59 -12.37 9.61
CA ALA A 269 -8.18 -13.68 9.94
C ALA A 269 -9.70 -13.69 9.76
N GLU A 270 -10.40 -12.58 10.04
CA GLU A 270 -11.83 -12.47 9.81
C GLU A 270 -12.17 -12.45 8.31
N VAL A 271 -11.39 -11.73 7.48
CA VAL A 271 -11.51 -11.77 6.01
C VAL A 271 -11.41 -13.21 5.49
N LEU A 272 -10.41 -13.94 5.94
CA LEU A 272 -10.17 -15.33 5.54
C LEU A 272 -11.29 -16.27 6.02
N ARG A 273 -11.70 -16.13 7.28
CA ARG A 273 -12.77 -16.95 7.88
C ARG A 273 -14.09 -16.82 7.11
N GLN A 274 -14.39 -15.63 6.61
CA GLN A 274 -15.63 -15.40 5.85
C GLN A 274 -15.48 -15.68 4.34
N GLY A 275 -14.26 -15.93 3.86
CA GLY A 275 -13.99 -16.10 2.44
C GLY A 275 -14.28 -14.81 1.64
N ALA A 276 -13.94 -13.66 2.24
CA ALA A 276 -14.25 -12.36 1.67
C ALA A 276 -13.23 -11.91 0.61
N ALA A 277 -12.05 -12.52 0.59
CA ALA A 277 -11.01 -12.23 -0.41
C ALA A 277 -10.17 -13.48 -0.70
N SER A 278 -9.60 -13.53 -1.90
CA SER A 278 -8.66 -14.55 -2.36
C SER A 278 -7.22 -14.03 -2.42
N ILE A 279 -7.03 -12.72 -2.24
CA ILE A 279 -5.73 -12.03 -2.23
C ILE A 279 -5.76 -11.03 -1.09
N LEU A 280 -4.73 -11.04 -0.24
CA LEU A 280 -4.58 -10.08 0.85
C LEU A 280 -3.55 -9.02 0.52
N GLN A 281 -3.88 -7.76 0.79
CA GLN A 281 -3.05 -6.59 0.48
C GLN A 281 -2.70 -5.78 1.76
N PRO A 282 -1.99 -6.39 2.75
CA PRO A 282 -1.57 -5.63 3.91
C PRO A 282 -0.58 -4.53 3.52
N ALA A 283 -0.78 -3.31 4.03
CA ALA A 283 0.22 -2.25 3.98
C ALA A 283 1.11 -2.37 5.22
N LEU A 284 2.41 -2.57 5.04
CA LEU A 284 3.30 -2.83 6.17
C LEU A 284 3.42 -1.61 7.09
N GLY A 285 3.31 -0.42 6.54
CA GLY A 285 3.32 0.84 7.30
C GLY A 285 2.11 1.06 8.21
N ARG A 286 1.09 0.15 8.18
CA ARG A 286 -0.11 0.28 9.04
C ARG A 286 -0.66 -1.05 9.59
N SER A 287 -0.16 -2.19 9.14
CA SER A 287 -0.66 -3.49 9.57
C SER A 287 -0.05 -4.01 10.88
N GLY A 288 0.89 -3.29 11.45
CA GLY A 288 1.67 -3.70 12.62
C GLY A 288 3.13 -4.04 12.29
N GLY A 289 3.61 -3.65 11.12
CA GLY A 289 4.99 -3.84 10.67
C GLY A 289 5.24 -5.20 9.99
N ILE A 290 6.52 -5.52 9.83
CA ILE A 290 7.00 -6.72 9.15
C ILE A 290 6.56 -8.00 9.88
N TRP A 291 6.72 -8.03 11.21
CA TRP A 291 6.46 -9.25 11.99
C TRP A 291 4.98 -9.61 12.05
N GLU A 292 4.11 -8.63 12.25
CA GLU A 292 2.67 -8.88 12.23
C GLU A 292 2.20 -9.29 10.84
N THR A 293 2.74 -8.68 9.78
CA THR A 293 2.42 -9.07 8.40
C THR A 293 2.95 -10.46 8.05
N LYS A 294 4.08 -10.88 8.61
CA LYS A 294 4.57 -12.27 8.49
C LYS A 294 3.58 -13.27 9.08
N LYS A 295 2.93 -12.93 10.20
CA LYS A 295 1.87 -13.76 10.79
C LYS A 295 0.60 -13.78 9.93
N ILE A 296 0.23 -12.63 9.34
CA ILE A 296 -0.88 -12.55 8.37
C ILE A 296 -0.60 -13.50 7.20
N ALA A 297 0.62 -13.48 6.66
CA ALA A 297 1.02 -14.38 5.58
C ALA A 297 0.90 -15.86 5.98
N ALA A 298 1.34 -16.23 7.19
CA ALA A 298 1.25 -17.60 7.70
C ALA A 298 -0.21 -18.07 7.90
N ILE A 299 -1.10 -17.19 8.34
CA ILE A 299 -2.53 -17.49 8.43
C ILE A 299 -3.13 -17.65 7.03
N ALA A 300 -2.81 -16.76 6.11
CA ALA A 300 -3.30 -16.80 4.73
C ALA A 300 -2.88 -18.11 4.01
N GLU A 301 -1.67 -18.61 4.27
CA GLU A 301 -1.17 -19.87 3.73
C GLU A 301 -2.09 -21.06 4.08
N VAL A 302 -2.61 -21.12 5.30
CA VAL A 302 -3.55 -22.17 5.74
C VAL A 302 -4.85 -22.16 4.93
N TYR A 303 -5.26 -20.99 4.45
CA TYR A 303 -6.45 -20.82 3.60
C TYR A 303 -6.16 -20.88 2.10
N ASN A 304 -4.92 -21.18 1.68
CA ASN A 304 -4.44 -21.13 0.30
C ASN A 304 -4.64 -19.76 -0.36
N VAL A 305 -4.48 -18.69 0.41
CA VAL A 305 -4.59 -17.30 -0.02
C VAL A 305 -3.21 -16.68 -0.18
N GLN A 306 -3.02 -15.93 -1.25
CA GLN A 306 -1.76 -15.25 -1.56
C GLN A 306 -1.77 -13.79 -1.09
N LEU A 307 -0.56 -13.23 -0.93
CA LEU A 307 -0.36 -11.83 -0.59
C LEU A 307 0.11 -11.02 -1.78
N ALA A 308 -0.39 -9.80 -1.87
CA ALA A 308 0.10 -8.75 -2.74
C ALA A 308 0.19 -7.45 -1.89
N PRO A 309 1.26 -7.25 -1.10
CA PRO A 309 1.35 -6.13 -0.17
C PRO A 309 1.13 -4.79 -0.88
N HIS A 310 0.23 -3.99 -0.33
CA HIS A 310 -0.08 -2.65 -0.82
C HIS A 310 1.10 -1.70 -0.64
N LEU A 311 1.26 -0.76 -1.55
CA LEU A 311 2.23 0.32 -1.46
C LEU A 311 1.67 1.62 -2.05
N TYR A 312 1.33 2.59 -1.20
CA TYR A 312 1.16 3.99 -1.60
C TYR A 312 1.87 4.88 -0.58
N ALA A 313 3.18 4.73 -0.53
CA ALA A 313 4.07 5.27 0.49
C ALA A 313 5.44 5.59 -0.12
N GLY A 314 6.39 5.96 0.71
CA GLY A 314 7.77 6.19 0.34
C GLY A 314 8.61 4.91 0.20
N PRO A 315 9.91 5.09 -0.06
CA PRO A 315 10.78 3.97 -0.42
C PRO A 315 11.19 3.08 0.75
N VAL A 316 10.98 3.51 2.00
CA VAL A 316 11.37 2.71 3.18
C VAL A 316 10.32 1.62 3.43
N GLU A 317 9.02 1.93 3.33
CA GLU A 317 7.97 0.92 3.36
C GLU A 317 8.11 -0.05 2.18
N TRP A 318 8.46 0.45 0.99
CA TRP A 318 8.75 -0.41 -0.16
C TRP A 318 9.86 -1.41 0.13
N ALA A 319 10.97 -0.98 0.74
CA ALA A 319 12.04 -1.89 1.15
C ALA A 319 11.55 -2.97 2.12
N ALA A 320 10.74 -2.59 3.12
CA ALA A 320 10.14 -3.54 4.06
C ALA A 320 9.24 -4.56 3.36
N ASN A 321 8.38 -4.10 2.41
CA ASN A 321 7.54 -4.97 1.58
C ASN A 321 8.36 -6.00 0.80
N VAL A 322 9.50 -5.59 0.23
CA VAL A 322 10.38 -6.49 -0.52
C VAL A 322 11.00 -7.55 0.40
N HIS A 323 11.48 -7.19 1.59
CA HIS A 323 12.04 -8.14 2.55
C HIS A 323 11.01 -9.17 3.01
N LEU A 324 9.79 -8.75 3.31
CA LEU A 324 8.72 -9.67 3.63
C LEU A 324 8.43 -10.61 2.45
N SER A 325 8.22 -10.04 1.26
CA SER A 325 7.88 -10.79 0.04
C SER A 325 8.91 -11.85 -0.31
N VAL A 326 10.19 -11.54 -0.13
CA VAL A 326 11.29 -12.50 -0.32
C VAL A 326 11.19 -13.69 0.65
N SER A 327 10.69 -13.48 1.87
CA SER A 327 10.72 -14.45 2.96
C SER A 327 9.43 -15.27 3.13
N ILE A 328 8.39 -15.05 2.31
CA ILE A 328 7.11 -15.78 2.43
C ILE A 328 6.85 -16.66 1.21
N PRO A 329 6.24 -17.84 1.39
CA PRO A 329 5.99 -18.76 0.26
C PRO A 329 4.79 -18.35 -0.59
N ASN A 330 3.82 -17.63 -0.03
CA ASN A 330 2.54 -17.31 -0.65
C ASN A 330 2.47 -15.86 -1.18
N ILE A 331 3.60 -15.28 -1.59
CA ILE A 331 3.60 -14.01 -2.33
C ILE A 331 3.06 -14.21 -3.74
N LEU A 332 2.14 -13.37 -4.18
CA LEU A 332 1.64 -13.35 -5.55
C LEU A 332 2.46 -12.36 -6.40
N ILE A 333 2.53 -11.12 -5.94
CA ILE A 333 3.14 -10.01 -6.67
C ILE A 333 3.38 -8.84 -5.71
N ALA A 334 4.33 -7.95 -6.01
CA ALA A 334 4.63 -6.76 -5.23
C ALA A 334 4.25 -5.47 -5.98
N GLU A 335 3.66 -4.53 -5.27
CA GLU A 335 3.40 -3.18 -5.77
C GLU A 335 4.69 -2.35 -5.83
N THR A 336 4.80 -1.50 -6.86
CA THR A 336 5.94 -0.61 -7.02
C THR A 336 5.50 0.81 -7.36
N ILE A 337 6.18 1.78 -6.78
CA ILE A 337 6.13 3.19 -7.14
C ILE A 337 7.57 3.68 -7.32
N GLU A 338 7.96 3.98 -8.55
CA GLU A 338 9.35 4.32 -8.89
C GLU A 338 9.46 5.74 -9.47
N THR A 339 9.23 6.76 -8.66
CA THR A 339 9.57 8.14 -9.08
C THR A 339 11.08 8.37 -8.91
N GLN A 340 11.60 9.41 -9.56
CA GLN A 340 12.99 9.84 -9.36
C GLN A 340 13.29 10.18 -7.91
N PHE A 341 12.29 10.72 -7.18
CA PHE A 341 12.44 11.07 -5.78
C PHE A 341 12.49 9.84 -4.87
N HIS A 342 11.65 8.80 -5.13
CA HIS A 342 11.78 7.51 -4.44
C HIS A 342 13.18 6.94 -4.59
N LYS A 343 13.69 6.92 -5.83
CA LYS A 343 15.02 6.38 -6.14
C LYS A 343 16.14 7.18 -5.49
N ALA A 344 16.02 8.51 -5.49
CA ALA A 344 17.02 9.38 -4.89
C ALA A 344 17.12 9.20 -3.37
N LEU A 345 15.98 9.10 -2.67
CA LEU A 345 15.93 8.92 -1.22
C LEU A 345 16.61 7.64 -0.71
N ILE A 346 16.67 6.59 -1.53
CA ILE A 346 17.38 5.35 -1.18
C ILE A 346 18.60 5.10 -2.07
N LYS A 347 19.10 6.15 -2.75
CA LYS A 347 20.27 6.10 -3.63
C LYS A 347 20.28 4.90 -4.58
N ASN A 348 19.11 4.57 -5.15
CA ASN A 348 18.88 3.45 -6.05
C ASN A 348 19.24 2.06 -5.49
N SER A 349 19.13 1.86 -4.17
CA SER A 349 19.47 0.58 -3.51
C SER A 349 18.55 -0.57 -3.94
N ILE A 350 17.29 -0.28 -4.30
CA ILE A 350 16.34 -1.26 -4.82
C ILE A 350 15.97 -0.89 -6.25
N LYS A 351 15.89 -1.89 -7.13
CA LYS A 351 15.58 -1.71 -8.55
C LYS A 351 14.54 -2.72 -9.02
N VAL A 352 13.68 -2.26 -9.92
CA VAL A 352 12.83 -3.16 -10.72
C VAL A 352 13.53 -3.39 -12.06
N GLU A 353 13.81 -4.64 -12.37
CA GLU A 353 14.44 -5.03 -13.62
C GLU A 353 13.56 -6.07 -14.33
N ASN A 354 13.14 -5.74 -15.55
CA ASN A 354 12.25 -6.60 -16.34
C ASN A 354 10.99 -7.06 -15.57
N GLY A 355 10.38 -6.15 -14.81
CA GLY A 355 9.18 -6.42 -14.03
C GLY A 355 9.41 -7.27 -12.76
N PHE A 356 10.66 -7.40 -12.30
CA PHE A 356 11.01 -8.13 -11.08
C PHE A 356 11.89 -7.30 -10.16
N ILE A 357 11.73 -7.54 -8.85
CA ILE A 357 12.56 -6.95 -7.79
C ILE A 357 13.46 -8.05 -7.24
N ALA A 358 14.77 -7.82 -7.24
CA ALA A 358 15.73 -8.73 -6.60
C ALA A 358 15.72 -8.59 -5.08
N ALA A 359 16.03 -9.68 -4.37
CA ALA A 359 16.19 -9.68 -2.93
C ALA A 359 17.31 -8.71 -2.50
N PRO A 360 17.06 -7.73 -1.60
CA PRO A 360 18.10 -6.85 -1.08
C PRO A 360 19.22 -7.64 -0.39
N GLN A 361 20.47 -7.23 -0.56
CA GLN A 361 21.64 -7.98 -0.06
C GLN A 361 22.32 -7.30 1.14
N GLY A 362 22.10 -6.00 1.34
CA GLY A 362 22.72 -5.25 2.44
C GLY A 362 22.12 -5.58 3.82
N PRO A 363 22.85 -5.27 4.92
CA PRO A 363 22.32 -5.40 6.27
C PRO A 363 21.08 -4.55 6.50
N GLY A 364 20.18 -5.02 7.35
CA GLY A 364 18.91 -4.34 7.63
C GLY A 364 18.00 -4.30 6.41
N LEU A 365 17.44 -3.14 6.11
CA LEU A 365 16.66 -2.88 4.90
C LEU A 365 17.51 -2.91 3.61
N GLY A 366 18.84 -2.88 3.74
CA GLY A 366 19.73 -2.87 2.58
C GLY A 366 19.62 -1.61 1.73
N ILE A 367 19.14 -0.51 2.29
CA ILE A 367 19.01 0.78 1.63
C ILE A 367 20.01 1.80 2.18
N ASP A 368 20.41 2.74 1.35
CA ASP A 368 21.18 3.92 1.74
C ASP A 368 20.23 5.13 1.74
N PHE A 369 19.59 5.38 2.90
CA PHE A 369 18.60 6.45 3.04
C PHE A 369 19.27 7.82 3.07
N ASP A 370 18.83 8.71 2.19
CA ASP A 370 19.31 10.09 2.09
C ASP A 370 18.49 11.01 3.01
N GLU A 371 18.92 11.10 4.27
CA GLU A 371 18.29 11.93 5.28
C GLU A 371 18.32 13.42 4.92
N GLU A 372 19.42 13.90 4.34
CA GLU A 372 19.55 15.31 3.94
C GLU A 372 18.54 15.67 2.86
N LEU A 373 18.35 14.80 1.87
CA LEU A 373 17.34 14.98 0.83
C LEU A 373 15.92 14.96 1.41
N ALA A 374 15.64 14.08 2.37
CA ALA A 374 14.35 14.03 3.05
C ALA A 374 14.06 15.32 3.81
N GLN A 375 15.01 15.81 4.59
CA GLN A 375 14.91 17.06 5.37
C GLN A 375 14.88 18.32 4.49
N ALA A 376 15.51 18.28 3.32
CA ALA A 376 15.47 19.38 2.33
C ALA A 376 14.10 19.56 1.66
N ASN A 377 13.21 18.57 1.76
CA ASN A 377 11.87 18.59 1.20
C ASN A 377 10.79 18.45 2.29
N PRO A 378 10.74 19.36 3.29
CA PRO A 378 9.82 19.22 4.40
C PRO A 378 8.38 19.38 3.93
N TYR A 379 7.47 18.60 4.51
CA TYR A 379 6.04 18.79 4.31
C TYR A 379 5.61 20.15 4.83
N LYS A 380 4.91 20.89 3.99
CA LYS A 380 4.24 22.13 4.37
C LYS A 380 2.76 21.83 4.53
N ASP A 381 2.26 21.98 5.74
CA ASP A 381 0.85 21.77 6.03
C ASP A 381 0.01 22.81 5.26
N ASP A 382 -0.63 22.38 4.20
CA ASP A 382 -1.55 23.17 3.38
C ASP A 382 -3.02 22.84 3.68
N GLY A 383 -3.29 22.21 4.82
CA GLY A 383 -4.60 21.73 5.23
C GLY A 383 -5.06 20.47 4.48
N ARG A 384 -4.19 19.89 3.66
CA ARG A 384 -4.48 18.68 2.89
C ARG A 384 -3.56 17.56 3.36
N HIS A 385 -4.11 16.41 3.64
CA HIS A 385 -3.32 15.21 3.90
C HIS A 385 -3.82 14.08 3.00
N LEU A 386 -3.28 12.89 3.15
CA LEU A 386 -3.69 11.76 2.34
C LEU A 386 -5.20 11.55 2.45
N HIS A 387 -5.91 11.82 1.38
CA HIS A 387 -7.34 11.61 1.29
C HIS A 387 -7.74 11.32 -0.15
N LEU A 388 -8.66 10.43 -0.28
CA LEU A 388 -9.42 10.31 -1.50
C LEU A 388 -10.30 11.56 -1.64
N GLN A 389 -10.37 12.10 -2.83
CA GLN A 389 -11.22 13.26 -3.08
C GLN A 389 -12.67 12.81 -3.03
N MET A 390 -13.27 12.95 -1.86
CA MET A 390 -14.65 12.59 -1.64
C MET A 390 -15.58 13.65 -2.25
N GLN A 391 -16.49 13.20 -3.06
CA GLN A 391 -17.58 14.03 -3.58
C GLN A 391 -18.80 13.94 -2.67
N GLU A 392 -19.58 15.01 -2.58
CA GLU A 392 -20.80 15.03 -1.76
C GLU A 392 -21.90 14.10 -2.31
N ALA A 393 -21.92 13.91 -3.61
CA ALA A 393 -22.90 13.05 -4.28
C ALA A 393 -22.22 12.12 -5.31
N PRO A 394 -22.67 10.86 -5.44
CA PRO A 394 -22.10 9.91 -6.40
C PRO A 394 -22.37 10.28 -7.86
N CYS A 395 -23.33 11.12 -8.12
CA CYS A 395 -23.90 11.34 -9.46
C CYS A 395 -23.81 12.80 -9.91
N ASP A 396 -22.71 13.50 -9.66
CA ASP A 396 -22.51 14.81 -10.28
C ASP A 396 -21.86 14.68 -11.67
N TYR A 397 -22.49 13.83 -12.50
CA TYR A 397 -22.02 13.57 -13.88
C TYR A 397 -22.25 14.75 -14.82
N GLN A 398 -23.10 15.70 -14.45
CA GLN A 398 -23.43 16.85 -15.28
C GLN A 398 -22.26 17.83 -15.39
N ASN A 399 -21.35 17.82 -14.42
CA ASN A 399 -20.23 18.73 -14.35
C ASN A 399 -18.87 18.07 -14.72
N GLY A 400 -18.86 16.86 -15.24
CA GLY A 400 -17.63 16.17 -15.68
C GLY A 400 -16.68 15.79 -14.54
N ASN A 401 -17.12 15.87 -13.29
CA ASN A 401 -16.34 15.52 -12.10
C ASN A 401 -16.39 14.01 -11.86
N SER A 402 -15.75 13.23 -12.73
CA SER A 402 -15.35 11.89 -12.36
C SER A 402 -14.11 11.97 -11.45
N PHE A 403 -13.93 11.01 -10.56
CA PHE A 403 -12.69 10.86 -9.77
C PHE A 403 -11.43 10.92 -10.65
N LEU A 404 -11.55 10.52 -11.89
CA LEU A 404 -10.49 10.36 -12.87
C LEU A 404 -10.15 11.64 -13.65
N GLY A 405 -10.91 12.69 -13.58
CA GLY A 405 -10.72 13.88 -14.43
C GLY A 405 -10.84 15.22 -13.72
N GLY A 406 -11.12 15.22 -12.45
CA GLY A 406 -11.28 16.47 -11.71
C GLY A 406 -9.95 17.01 -11.17
N ALA A 407 -9.65 18.26 -11.49
CA ALA A 407 -8.75 19.02 -10.64
C ALA A 407 -9.27 18.94 -9.18
N PRO A 408 -8.40 18.88 -8.17
CA PRO A 408 -8.83 18.85 -6.79
C PRO A 408 -9.79 20.02 -6.53
N PRO A 409 -10.90 19.78 -5.82
CA PRO A 409 -11.79 20.88 -5.46
C PRO A 409 -10.97 21.98 -4.81
N LYS A 410 -11.13 23.21 -5.29
CA LYS A 410 -10.58 24.36 -4.60
C LYS A 410 -11.32 24.44 -3.27
N ILE A 411 -10.64 24.11 -2.18
CA ILE A 411 -11.10 24.40 -0.84
C ILE A 411 -10.94 25.89 -0.61
#